data_ee057cdbfa1e4f618b1622cf6fa24fda
#
_entry.id   ee057cdbfa1e4f618b1622cf6fa24fda
#
_cell.length_a   1.000
_cell.length_b   1.000
_cell.length_c   1.000
_cell.angle_alpha   90.00
_cell.angle_beta   90.00
_cell.angle_gamma   90.00
#
_symmetry.space_group_name_H-M   'P 1'
#
loop_
_entity.id
_entity.type
_entity.pdbx_description
1 polymer ?
#
loop_
_entity_poly.entity_id
_entity_poly.type
_entity_poly.pdbx_seq_one_letter_code
_entity_poly.pdbx_strand_id
1 'polypeptide(L)'
;EKVIKEEEEAFLRTLETGIRLLDKTMEDTKAAGKIEISGKDAFTLYDTFGFPLDLTELILRENGMTVNLEEFNAEMQQQKQRARNAAAIETGDWITLKEGTTEFVGYDYTEYEASILRYRQIKQKNQTLYQIVLDYTPFYAESGGQVGDTGVLVSEFETIEVIDTKKENNLPIHITKKLPEHPEAPFMACVNTDKRAACAANHSATHLLDAALREVLGEHIEQKGSLVTPDSLRFDFSHFQKVTDEEIRQVEHIVNARIR
;
A
#
# COMPACT_ATOMS: atom_id res chain seq x y z
N GLU A 1 -21.63 -18.28 13.20
CA GLU A 1 -20.97 -19.24 14.13
C GLU A 1 -19.53 -19.55 13.73
N LYS A 2 -19.25 -19.98 12.47
CA LYS A 2 -17.87 -20.32 12.03
C LYS A 2 -16.89 -19.15 12.18
N VAL A 3 -17.27 -17.94 11.73
CA VAL A 3 -16.43 -16.73 11.82
C VAL A 3 -16.04 -16.42 13.26
N ILE A 4 -17.03 -16.48 14.19
CA ILE A 4 -16.78 -16.22 15.62
C ILE A 4 -15.80 -17.24 16.18
N LYS A 5 -15.95 -18.51 15.83
CA LYS A 5 -15.08 -19.58 16.30
C LYS A 5 -13.63 -19.42 15.81
N GLU A 6 -13.44 -19.08 14.53
CA GLU A 6 -12.10 -18.86 13.95
C GLU A 6 -11.41 -17.64 14.57
N GLU A 7 -12.15 -16.54 14.75
CA GLU A 7 -11.64 -15.35 15.41
C GLU A 7 -11.28 -15.62 16.87
N GLU A 8 -12.11 -16.39 17.59
CA GLU A 8 -11.86 -16.82 18.97
C GLU A 8 -10.59 -17.70 19.04
N GLU A 9 -10.45 -18.68 18.16
CA GLU A 9 -9.27 -19.55 18.12
C GLU A 9 -7.99 -18.77 17.72
N ALA A 10 -8.08 -17.80 16.80
CA ALA A 10 -6.97 -16.92 16.43
C ALA A 10 -6.57 -16.04 17.63
N PHE A 11 -7.54 -15.46 18.31
CA PHE A 11 -7.31 -14.64 19.49
C PHE A 11 -6.70 -15.46 20.65
N LEU A 12 -7.18 -16.68 20.89
CA LEU A 12 -6.63 -17.57 21.92
C LEU A 12 -5.16 -17.94 21.64
N ARG A 13 -4.79 -18.19 20.37
CA ARG A 13 -3.39 -18.43 19.99
C ARG A 13 -2.51 -17.21 20.25
N THR A 14 -3.02 -16.01 19.96
CA THR A 14 -2.33 -14.75 20.24
C THR A 14 -2.14 -14.55 21.75
N LEU A 15 -3.20 -14.80 22.54
CA LEU A 15 -3.17 -14.73 24.00
C LEU A 15 -2.14 -15.70 24.58
N GLU A 16 -2.18 -16.96 24.20
CA GLU A 16 -1.25 -17.99 24.70
C GLU A 16 0.21 -17.60 24.44
N THR A 17 0.50 -17.09 23.22
CA THR A 17 1.83 -16.63 22.87
C THR A 17 2.23 -15.40 23.68
N GLY A 18 1.33 -14.42 23.83
CA GLY A 18 1.56 -13.21 24.61
C GLY A 18 1.79 -13.48 26.09
N ILE A 19 0.97 -14.34 26.70
CA ILE A 19 1.12 -14.75 28.12
C ILE A 19 2.49 -15.39 28.34
N ARG A 20 2.87 -16.37 27.50
CA ARG A 20 4.18 -17.05 27.63
C ARG A 20 5.36 -16.08 27.52
N LEU A 21 5.28 -15.09 26.62
CA LEU A 21 6.33 -14.07 26.46
C LEU A 21 6.34 -13.11 27.66
N LEU A 22 5.18 -12.72 28.16
CA LEU A 22 5.05 -11.88 29.35
C LEU A 22 5.60 -12.60 30.59
N ASP A 23 5.28 -13.88 30.79
CA ASP A 23 5.80 -14.69 31.90
C ASP A 23 7.33 -14.71 31.88
N LYS A 24 7.94 -14.95 30.72
CA LYS A 24 9.39 -14.89 30.55
C LYS A 24 9.96 -13.51 30.89
N THR A 25 9.32 -12.45 30.41
CA THR A 25 9.74 -11.07 30.69
C THR A 25 9.65 -10.76 32.20
N MET A 26 8.62 -11.26 32.88
CA MET A 26 8.47 -11.13 34.35
C MET A 26 9.57 -11.87 35.09
N GLU A 27 9.88 -13.11 34.69
CA GLU A 27 10.98 -13.91 35.29
C GLU A 27 12.32 -13.20 35.14
N ASP A 28 12.66 -12.74 33.94
CA ASP A 28 13.91 -12.02 33.66
C ASP A 28 14.00 -10.71 34.47
N THR A 29 12.90 -9.99 34.60
CA THR A 29 12.80 -8.74 35.38
C THR A 29 12.98 -9.00 36.89
N LYS A 30 12.35 -10.07 37.43
CA LYS A 30 12.50 -10.47 38.83
C LYS A 30 13.92 -10.96 39.12
N ALA A 31 14.53 -11.70 38.18
CA ALA A 31 15.94 -12.13 38.31
C ALA A 31 16.91 -10.96 38.36
N ALA A 32 16.57 -9.84 37.68
CA ALA A 32 17.31 -8.58 37.74
C ALA A 32 17.00 -7.74 39.00
N GLY A 33 16.20 -8.21 39.94
CA GLY A 33 15.82 -7.53 41.17
C GLY A 33 14.86 -6.35 40.94
N LYS A 34 14.13 -6.32 39.84
CA LYS A 34 13.18 -5.27 39.49
C LYS A 34 11.74 -5.75 39.63
N ILE A 35 10.83 -4.80 39.83
CA ILE A 35 9.37 -5.05 39.89
C ILE A 35 8.62 -4.37 38.74
N GLU A 36 9.32 -3.64 37.88
CA GLU A 36 8.75 -2.92 36.75
C GLU A 36 9.37 -3.45 35.45
N ILE A 37 8.54 -3.90 34.50
CA ILE A 37 8.99 -4.25 33.16
C ILE A 37 9.18 -2.99 32.32
N SER A 38 10.07 -3.05 31.33
CA SER A 38 10.31 -1.91 30.42
C SER A 38 9.07 -1.67 29.53
N GLY A 39 8.79 -0.41 29.25
CA GLY A 39 7.76 -0.05 28.28
C GLY A 39 8.03 -0.56 26.88
N LYS A 40 9.31 -0.74 26.54
CA LYS A 40 9.74 -1.33 25.26
C LYS A 40 9.34 -2.80 25.12
N ASP A 41 9.48 -3.59 26.19
CA ASP A 41 9.05 -4.99 26.18
C ASP A 41 7.52 -5.09 26.06
N ALA A 42 6.79 -4.26 26.83
CA ALA A 42 5.34 -4.15 26.73
C ALA A 42 4.90 -3.68 25.33
N PHE A 43 5.61 -2.74 24.73
CA PHE A 43 5.35 -2.29 23.36
C PHE A 43 5.59 -3.40 22.33
N THR A 44 6.62 -4.21 22.52
CA THR A 44 6.90 -5.37 21.64
C THR A 44 5.78 -6.40 21.71
N LEU A 45 5.25 -6.68 22.91
CA LEU A 45 4.08 -7.56 23.09
C LEU A 45 2.85 -7.01 22.34
N TYR A 46 2.61 -5.71 22.44
CA TYR A 46 1.49 -5.05 21.79
C TYR A 46 1.64 -4.99 20.26
N ASP A 47 2.76 -4.46 19.76
CA ASP A 47 2.96 -4.14 18.33
C ASP A 47 3.26 -5.39 17.49
N THR A 48 4.07 -6.31 18.02
CA THR A 48 4.54 -7.48 17.26
C THR A 48 3.62 -8.69 17.42
N PHE A 49 3.09 -8.89 18.63
CA PHE A 49 2.30 -10.04 18.96
C PHE A 49 0.80 -9.76 19.15
N GLY A 50 0.37 -8.49 19.02
CA GLY A 50 -1.02 -8.10 19.18
C GLY A 50 -1.58 -8.31 20.59
N PHE A 51 -0.72 -8.42 21.63
CA PHE A 51 -1.12 -8.66 23.00
C PHE A 51 -1.55 -7.36 23.66
N PRO A 52 -2.81 -7.24 24.13
CA PRO A 52 -3.36 -5.99 24.63
C PRO A 52 -2.61 -5.44 25.85
N LEU A 53 -2.40 -4.12 25.91
CA LEU A 53 -1.72 -3.48 27.03
C LEU A 53 -2.47 -3.62 28.36
N ASP A 54 -3.79 -3.48 28.34
CA ASP A 54 -4.66 -3.61 29.50
C ASP A 54 -4.55 -5.02 30.14
N LEU A 55 -4.40 -6.03 29.32
CA LEU A 55 -4.17 -7.41 29.78
C LEU A 55 -2.75 -7.58 30.32
N THR A 56 -1.76 -6.95 29.70
CA THR A 56 -0.38 -6.88 30.24
C THR A 56 -0.38 -6.26 31.64
N GLU A 57 -1.03 -5.11 31.82
CA GLU A 57 -1.13 -4.43 33.12
C GLU A 57 -1.87 -5.27 34.16
N LEU A 58 -2.94 -5.97 33.79
CA LEU A 58 -3.70 -6.83 34.68
C LEU A 58 -2.82 -7.96 35.22
N ILE A 59 -2.15 -8.71 34.32
CA ILE A 59 -1.29 -9.84 34.71
C ILE A 59 -0.11 -9.37 35.56
N LEU A 60 0.52 -8.26 35.21
CA LEU A 60 1.61 -7.68 36.01
C LEU A 60 1.15 -7.33 37.41
N ARG A 61 -0.01 -6.66 37.55
CA ARG A 61 -0.58 -6.28 38.84
C ARG A 61 -0.88 -7.49 39.73
N GLU A 62 -1.41 -8.60 39.17
CA GLU A 62 -1.65 -9.86 39.88
C GLU A 62 -0.35 -10.50 40.38
N ASN A 63 0.77 -10.24 39.69
CA ASN A 63 2.11 -10.72 40.07
C ASN A 63 2.92 -9.71 40.90
N GLY A 64 2.31 -8.62 41.39
CA GLY A 64 2.95 -7.58 42.17
C GLY A 64 3.97 -6.75 41.38
N MET A 65 3.79 -6.67 40.06
CA MET A 65 4.66 -5.96 39.15
C MET A 65 3.94 -4.80 38.45
N THR A 66 4.70 -3.92 37.81
CA THR A 66 4.20 -2.78 37.03
C THR A 66 4.87 -2.71 35.68
N VAL A 67 4.38 -1.85 34.81
CA VAL A 67 4.98 -1.52 33.52
C VAL A 67 5.30 -0.04 33.43
N ASN A 68 6.40 0.30 32.80
CA ASN A 68 6.77 1.68 32.51
C ASN A 68 5.91 2.23 31.34
N LEU A 69 4.78 2.87 31.69
CA LEU A 69 3.84 3.44 30.72
C LEU A 69 4.41 4.65 29.97
N GLU A 70 5.30 5.41 30.58
CA GLU A 70 5.94 6.54 29.90
C GLU A 70 6.81 6.06 28.74
N GLU A 71 7.62 5.04 28.99
CA GLU A 71 8.45 4.42 27.96
C GLU A 71 7.59 3.73 26.88
N PHE A 72 6.52 3.02 27.26
CA PHE A 72 5.57 2.45 26.30
C PHE A 72 4.95 3.49 25.38
N ASN A 73 4.48 4.61 25.95
CA ASN A 73 3.90 5.71 25.18
C ASN A 73 4.93 6.39 24.27
N ALA A 74 6.19 6.50 24.72
CA ALA A 74 7.27 7.04 23.90
C ALA A 74 7.54 6.15 22.67
N GLU A 75 7.59 4.82 22.82
CA GLU A 75 7.75 3.88 21.71
C GLU A 75 6.55 3.93 20.75
N MET A 76 5.32 4.00 21.27
CA MET A 76 4.11 4.19 20.48
C MET A 76 4.16 5.48 19.65
N GLN A 77 4.61 6.57 20.24
CA GLN A 77 4.77 7.85 19.54
C GLN A 77 5.85 7.78 18.47
N GLN A 78 6.98 7.15 18.76
CA GLN A 78 8.05 6.96 17.79
C GLN A 78 7.59 6.14 16.60
N GLN A 79 6.83 5.07 16.81
CA GLN A 79 6.26 4.27 15.73
C GLN A 79 5.32 5.11 14.85
N LYS A 80 4.39 5.85 15.47
CA LYS A 80 3.49 6.77 14.76
C LYS A 80 4.26 7.82 13.97
N GLN A 81 5.35 8.37 14.54
CA GLN A 81 6.19 9.34 13.86
C GLN A 81 6.97 8.73 12.70
N ARG A 82 7.53 7.52 12.86
CA ARG A 82 8.19 6.79 11.76
C ARG A 82 7.21 6.52 10.62
N ALA A 83 5.99 6.09 10.92
CA ALA A 83 4.95 5.86 9.92
C ALA A 83 4.57 7.17 9.19
N ARG A 84 4.41 8.28 9.91
CA ARG A 84 4.16 9.61 9.33
C ARG A 84 5.32 10.09 8.47
N ASN A 85 6.56 10.00 8.96
CA ASN A 85 7.74 10.46 8.22
C ASN A 85 8.01 9.61 6.97
N ALA A 86 7.69 8.31 7.01
CA ALA A 86 7.78 7.43 5.84
C ALA A 86 6.77 7.80 4.74
N ALA A 87 5.65 8.42 5.12
CA ALA A 87 4.59 8.88 4.23
C ALA A 87 4.67 10.37 3.89
N ALA A 88 5.51 11.16 4.59
CA ALA A 88 5.59 12.60 4.40
C ALA A 88 6.21 12.95 3.03
N ILE A 89 5.43 13.63 2.20
CA ILE A 89 5.87 14.29 0.97
C ILE A 89 5.84 15.78 1.25
N GLU A 90 7.00 16.42 1.20
CA GLU A 90 7.06 17.89 1.21
C GLU A 90 6.73 18.39 -0.19
N THR A 91 5.65 19.12 -0.34
CA THR A 91 5.21 19.68 -1.61
C THR A 91 5.48 21.17 -1.69
N GLY A 92 6.13 21.62 -2.77
CA GLY A 92 6.20 23.02 -3.13
C GLY A 92 4.88 23.56 -3.72
N ASP A 93 4.83 24.86 -3.95
CA ASP A 93 3.69 25.49 -4.62
C ASP A 93 3.62 25.16 -6.10
N TRP A 94 2.42 25.15 -6.67
CA TRP A 94 2.22 24.97 -8.09
C TRP A 94 2.68 26.19 -8.89
N ILE A 95 3.51 25.95 -9.88
CA ILE A 95 3.87 26.93 -10.91
C ILE A 95 3.00 26.66 -12.12
N THR A 96 2.08 27.57 -12.42
CA THR A 96 1.14 27.47 -13.54
C THR A 96 1.75 28.15 -14.77
N LEU A 97 1.85 27.38 -15.86
CA LEU A 97 2.30 27.88 -17.16
C LEU A 97 1.11 28.28 -18.05
N LYS A 98 0.03 27.49 -17.98
CA LYS A 98 -1.17 27.67 -18.79
C LYS A 98 -2.40 27.30 -17.96
N GLU A 99 -3.44 28.08 -18.04
CA GLU A 99 -4.75 27.70 -17.47
C GLU A 99 -5.41 26.63 -18.36
N GLY A 100 -6.08 25.67 -17.71
CA GLY A 100 -6.78 24.61 -18.42
C GLY A 100 -7.16 23.46 -17.52
N THR A 101 -7.81 22.48 -18.12
CA THR A 101 -8.23 21.22 -17.48
C THR A 101 -7.52 20.06 -18.17
N THR A 102 -7.29 19.00 -17.43
CA THR A 102 -6.71 17.76 -17.96
C THR A 102 -7.79 16.85 -18.52
N GLU A 103 -7.58 16.36 -19.74
CA GLU A 103 -8.42 15.31 -20.35
C GLU A 103 -7.62 14.01 -20.45
N PHE A 104 -8.21 12.90 -19.99
CA PHE A 104 -7.62 11.57 -20.11
C PHE A 104 -8.04 10.92 -21.43
N VAL A 105 -7.07 10.65 -22.29
CA VAL A 105 -7.28 10.05 -23.62
C VAL A 105 -6.72 8.61 -23.73
N GLY A 106 -6.24 8.05 -22.62
CA GLY A 106 -5.47 6.81 -22.59
C GLY A 106 -6.28 5.51 -22.76
N TYR A 107 -7.60 5.60 -22.98
CA TYR A 107 -8.37 4.43 -23.43
C TYR A 107 -8.22 4.20 -24.95
N ASP A 108 -8.03 5.29 -25.72
CA ASP A 108 -7.96 5.23 -27.17
C ASP A 108 -6.52 5.39 -27.69
N TYR A 109 -5.66 6.08 -26.92
CA TYR A 109 -4.32 6.46 -27.35
C TYR A 109 -3.27 6.05 -26.32
N THR A 110 -2.13 5.55 -26.79
CA THR A 110 -0.92 5.32 -25.97
C THR A 110 0.13 6.41 -26.18
N GLU A 111 -0.05 7.25 -27.19
CA GLU A 111 0.75 8.43 -27.50
C GLU A 111 -0.18 9.60 -27.82
N TYR A 112 0.11 10.77 -27.28
CA TYR A 112 -0.70 11.97 -27.54
C TYR A 112 0.11 13.24 -27.34
N GLU A 113 -0.11 14.25 -28.20
CA GLU A 113 0.51 15.55 -28.02
C GLU A 113 -0.11 16.29 -26.85
N ALA A 114 0.72 16.83 -25.97
CA ALA A 114 0.30 17.46 -24.74
C ALA A 114 1.17 18.67 -24.39
N SER A 115 0.58 19.63 -23.67
CA SER A 115 1.28 20.76 -23.07
C SER A 115 1.25 20.65 -21.56
N ILE A 116 2.30 21.13 -20.88
CA ILE A 116 2.32 21.23 -19.43
C ILE A 116 1.46 22.42 -19.00
N LEU A 117 0.43 22.15 -18.21
CA LEU A 117 -0.39 23.19 -17.60
C LEU A 117 0.30 23.81 -16.38
N ARG A 118 0.79 22.94 -15.50
CA ARG A 118 1.48 23.34 -14.26
C ARG A 118 2.39 22.23 -13.74
N TYR A 119 3.34 22.62 -12.92
CA TYR A 119 4.24 21.70 -12.25
C TYR A 119 4.58 22.18 -10.84
N ARG A 120 5.07 21.26 -10.00
CA ARG A 120 5.67 21.60 -8.71
C ARG A 120 6.80 20.64 -8.37
N GLN A 121 7.70 21.11 -7.50
CA GLN A 121 8.72 20.27 -6.90
C GLN A 121 8.19 19.60 -5.66
N ILE A 122 8.56 18.34 -5.45
CA ILE A 122 8.29 17.60 -4.23
C ILE A 122 9.57 16.98 -3.71
N LYS A 123 9.64 16.78 -2.39
CA LYS A 123 10.70 15.98 -1.76
C LYS A 123 10.08 14.74 -1.13
N GLN A 124 10.57 13.58 -1.51
CA GLN A 124 10.15 12.30 -0.99
C GLN A 124 11.40 11.47 -0.65
N LYS A 125 11.52 11.01 0.60
CA LYS A 125 12.65 10.17 1.07
C LYS A 125 14.02 10.72 0.64
N ASN A 126 14.27 12.01 0.82
CA ASN A 126 15.50 12.72 0.42
C ASN A 126 15.76 12.77 -1.10
N GLN A 127 14.79 12.45 -1.92
CA GLN A 127 14.86 12.65 -3.38
C GLN A 127 14.00 13.84 -3.77
N THR A 128 14.53 14.65 -4.66
CA THR A 128 13.77 15.70 -5.34
C THR A 128 13.09 15.09 -6.56
N LEU A 129 11.77 15.21 -6.63
CA LEU A 129 10.95 14.81 -7.75
C LEU A 129 10.09 15.98 -8.20
N TYR A 130 9.49 15.84 -9.37
CA TYR A 130 8.59 16.85 -9.92
C TYR A 130 7.25 16.19 -10.22
N GLN A 131 6.21 16.95 -9.97
CA GLN A 131 4.84 16.64 -10.37
C GLN A 131 4.45 17.53 -11.53
N ILE A 132 3.99 16.92 -12.60
CA ILE A 132 3.63 17.60 -13.86
C ILE A 132 2.16 17.29 -14.16
N VAL A 133 1.40 18.31 -14.53
CA VAL A 133 0.01 18.21 -14.99
C VAL A 133 -0.04 18.60 -16.45
N LEU A 134 -0.60 17.74 -17.28
CA LEU A 134 -0.78 17.93 -18.73
C LEU A 134 -2.23 18.33 -19.05
N ASP A 135 -2.44 19.00 -20.20
CA ASP A 135 -3.78 19.28 -20.74
C ASP A 135 -4.44 18.01 -21.30
N TYR A 136 -3.70 17.19 -22.05
CA TYR A 136 -4.11 15.85 -22.47
C TYR A 136 -3.15 14.81 -21.93
N THR A 137 -3.65 13.67 -21.50
CA THR A 137 -2.77 12.59 -21.04
C THR A 137 -3.26 11.21 -21.47
N PRO A 138 -2.39 10.40 -22.09
CA PRO A 138 -2.64 8.98 -22.31
C PRO A 138 -2.26 8.12 -21.11
N PHE A 139 -1.62 8.70 -20.06
CA PHE A 139 -1.16 7.97 -18.88
C PHE A 139 -2.31 7.66 -17.92
N TYR A 140 -2.55 6.38 -17.65
CA TYR A 140 -3.49 5.92 -16.64
C TYR A 140 -2.94 6.25 -15.25
N ALA A 141 -3.67 7.05 -14.50
CA ALA A 141 -3.31 7.35 -13.12
C ALA A 141 -3.73 6.20 -12.19
N GLU A 142 -2.89 5.91 -11.18
CA GLU A 142 -3.15 4.87 -10.18
C GLU A 142 -4.61 4.90 -9.70
N SER A 143 -5.32 3.81 -9.94
CA SER A 143 -6.74 3.67 -9.59
C SER A 143 -7.16 2.20 -9.62
N GLY A 144 -8.17 1.83 -8.80
CA GLY A 144 -8.71 0.47 -8.79
C GLY A 144 -7.70 -0.62 -8.43
N GLY A 145 -6.68 -0.29 -7.65
CA GLY A 145 -5.59 -1.21 -7.31
C GLY A 145 -4.51 -1.35 -8.39
N GLN A 146 -4.72 -0.82 -9.59
CA GLN A 146 -3.71 -0.81 -10.64
C GLN A 146 -2.74 0.35 -10.45
N VAL A 147 -1.44 0.06 -10.54
CA VAL A 147 -0.38 1.08 -10.50
C VAL A 147 -0.51 2.06 -11.68
N GLY A 148 -0.02 3.29 -11.48
CA GLY A 148 0.02 4.28 -12.54
C GLY A 148 0.98 3.91 -13.67
N ASP A 149 0.70 4.44 -14.86
CA ASP A 149 1.56 4.23 -16.00
C ASP A 149 2.90 4.91 -15.85
N THR A 150 3.86 4.34 -16.54
CA THR A 150 5.17 4.92 -16.77
C THR A 150 5.39 5.16 -18.27
N GLY A 151 6.37 5.98 -18.62
CA GLY A 151 6.70 6.26 -20.01
C GLY A 151 7.60 7.47 -20.14
N VAL A 152 7.41 8.25 -21.20
CA VAL A 152 8.24 9.43 -21.47
C VAL A 152 7.41 10.60 -22.02
N LEU A 153 7.89 11.81 -21.76
CA LEU A 153 7.48 13.04 -22.45
C LEU A 153 8.62 13.42 -23.38
N VAL A 154 8.36 13.46 -24.68
CA VAL A 154 9.36 13.72 -25.72
C VAL A 154 9.06 15.08 -26.37
N SER A 155 10.02 15.98 -26.38
CA SER A 155 9.99 17.22 -27.12
C SER A 155 11.11 17.21 -28.17
N GLU A 156 11.21 18.28 -29.00
CA GLU A 156 12.33 18.46 -29.90
C GLU A 156 13.68 18.70 -29.18
N PHE A 157 13.62 19.08 -27.90
CA PHE A 157 14.81 19.44 -27.10
C PHE A 157 15.28 18.28 -26.20
N GLU A 158 14.35 17.49 -25.66
CA GLU A 158 14.66 16.53 -24.61
C GLU A 158 13.62 15.43 -24.45
N THR A 159 14.00 14.40 -23.70
CA THR A 159 13.11 13.33 -23.27
C THR A 159 13.11 13.25 -21.74
N ILE A 160 11.93 13.33 -21.15
CA ILE A 160 11.71 13.27 -19.69
C ILE A 160 11.03 11.96 -19.33
N GLU A 161 11.64 11.17 -18.45
CA GLU A 161 11.06 9.92 -17.93
C GLU A 161 9.91 10.21 -16.96
N VAL A 162 8.74 9.67 -17.24
CA VAL A 162 7.60 9.57 -16.29
C VAL A 162 7.73 8.25 -15.55
N ILE A 163 8.08 8.34 -14.27
CA ILE A 163 8.34 7.15 -13.43
C ILE A 163 7.09 6.59 -12.75
N ASP A 164 6.03 7.40 -12.67
CA ASP A 164 4.74 7.01 -12.08
C ASP A 164 3.67 8.04 -12.47
N THR A 165 2.40 7.62 -12.43
CA THR A 165 1.25 8.52 -12.62
C THR A 165 0.26 8.33 -11.50
N LYS A 166 0.10 9.35 -10.66
CA LYS A 166 -0.79 9.36 -9.49
C LYS A 166 -2.07 10.11 -9.78
N LYS A 167 -3.07 9.88 -8.93
CA LYS A 167 -4.35 10.59 -8.98
C LYS A 167 -4.52 11.41 -7.71
N GLU A 168 -4.67 12.71 -7.85
CA GLU A 168 -4.94 13.65 -6.74
C GLU A 168 -6.20 14.44 -7.07
N ASN A 169 -7.27 14.26 -6.30
CA ASN A 169 -8.57 14.90 -6.54
C ASN A 169 -9.09 14.73 -7.99
N ASN A 170 -9.00 13.50 -8.52
CA ASN A 170 -9.31 13.16 -9.92
C ASN A 170 -8.38 13.76 -10.99
N LEU A 171 -7.34 14.46 -10.61
CA LEU A 171 -6.34 15.02 -11.52
C LEU A 171 -5.19 14.02 -11.71
N PRO A 172 -4.87 13.59 -12.94
CA PRO A 172 -3.67 12.82 -13.24
C PRO A 172 -2.43 13.68 -13.03
N ILE A 173 -1.47 13.15 -12.27
CA ILE A 173 -0.21 13.81 -11.95
C ILE A 173 0.94 12.89 -12.35
N HIS A 174 1.79 13.35 -13.23
CA HIS A 174 2.95 12.63 -13.74
C HIS A 174 4.16 12.93 -12.85
N ILE A 175 4.80 11.88 -12.34
CA ILE A 175 5.98 11.99 -11.47
C ILE A 175 7.23 11.83 -12.32
N THR A 176 8.15 12.79 -12.24
CA THR A 176 9.42 12.78 -12.96
C THR A 176 10.60 13.06 -12.04
N LYS A 177 11.79 12.58 -12.40
CA LYS A 177 13.04 12.89 -11.68
C LYS A 177 13.65 14.23 -12.05
N LYS A 178 13.26 14.76 -13.22
CA LYS A 178 13.75 16.04 -13.76
C LYS A 178 12.57 16.87 -14.22
N LEU A 179 12.70 18.18 -14.08
CA LEU A 179 11.84 19.12 -14.76
C LEU A 179 12.40 19.36 -16.17
N PRO A 180 11.54 19.45 -17.21
CA PRO A 180 11.98 19.90 -18.52
C PRO A 180 12.71 21.25 -18.47
N GLU A 181 13.74 21.43 -19.31
CA GLU A 181 14.42 22.72 -19.48
C GLU A 181 13.52 23.72 -20.22
N HIS A 182 12.64 23.20 -21.11
CA HIS A 182 11.65 23.97 -21.87
C HIS A 182 10.22 23.48 -21.55
N PRO A 183 9.70 23.74 -20.34
CA PRO A 183 8.40 23.22 -19.91
C PRO A 183 7.21 23.82 -20.67
N GLU A 184 7.40 24.93 -21.39
CA GLU A 184 6.42 25.58 -22.25
C GLU A 184 6.30 24.95 -23.64
N ALA A 185 7.25 24.07 -24.02
CA ALA A 185 7.22 23.39 -25.31
C ALA A 185 6.11 22.31 -25.36
N PRO A 186 5.61 21.94 -26.54
CA PRO A 186 4.75 20.79 -26.69
C PRO A 186 5.55 19.50 -26.50
N PHE A 187 4.92 18.49 -25.93
CA PHE A 187 5.48 17.17 -25.70
C PHE A 187 4.61 16.09 -26.36
N MET A 188 5.23 15.10 -26.94
CA MET A 188 4.59 13.84 -27.21
C MET A 188 4.64 12.99 -25.93
N ALA A 189 3.50 12.77 -25.31
CA ALA A 189 3.33 11.94 -24.12
C ALA A 189 3.17 10.49 -24.56
N CYS A 190 4.19 9.64 -24.31
CA CYS A 190 4.25 8.25 -24.76
C CYS A 190 4.24 7.30 -23.57
N VAL A 191 3.24 6.45 -23.47
CA VAL A 191 3.09 5.42 -22.43
C VAL A 191 4.00 4.23 -22.74
N ASN A 192 4.54 3.59 -21.70
CA ASN A 192 5.19 2.29 -21.83
C ASN A 192 4.12 1.22 -22.11
N THR A 193 3.95 0.88 -23.39
CA THR A 193 2.88 -0.02 -23.86
C THR A 193 3.02 -1.43 -23.33
N ASP A 194 4.24 -1.94 -23.14
CA ASP A 194 4.48 -3.28 -22.64
C ASP A 194 4.03 -3.41 -21.17
N LYS A 195 4.40 -2.42 -20.34
CA LYS A 195 3.95 -2.38 -18.95
C LYS A 195 2.43 -2.19 -18.85
N ARG A 196 1.85 -1.32 -19.68
CA ARG A 196 0.39 -1.10 -19.72
C ARG A 196 -0.34 -2.39 -20.09
N ALA A 197 0.12 -3.11 -21.13
CA ALA A 197 -0.47 -4.37 -21.56
C ALA A 197 -0.38 -5.44 -20.47
N ALA A 198 0.77 -5.56 -19.79
CA ALA A 198 0.95 -6.48 -18.68
C ALA A 198 0.04 -6.15 -17.48
N CYS A 199 -0.08 -4.86 -17.11
CA CYS A 199 -1.03 -4.42 -16.08
C CYS A 199 -2.48 -4.73 -16.48
N ALA A 200 -2.88 -4.49 -17.72
CA ALA A 200 -4.24 -4.76 -18.20
C ALA A 200 -4.56 -6.27 -18.15
N ALA A 201 -3.60 -7.12 -18.51
CA ALA A 201 -3.73 -8.57 -18.40
C ALA A 201 -3.91 -9.01 -16.93
N ASN A 202 -3.05 -8.52 -16.03
CA ASN A 202 -3.13 -8.80 -14.60
C ASN A 202 -4.41 -8.23 -13.95
N HIS A 203 -4.89 -7.09 -14.42
CA HIS A 203 -6.16 -6.51 -13.96
C HIS A 203 -7.34 -7.42 -14.34
N SER A 204 -7.38 -7.89 -15.59
CA SER A 204 -8.38 -8.86 -16.04
C SER A 204 -8.28 -10.19 -15.27
N ALA A 205 -7.06 -10.67 -15.02
CA ALA A 205 -6.82 -11.86 -14.21
C ALA A 205 -7.32 -11.69 -12.76
N THR A 206 -7.24 -10.48 -12.19
CA THR A 206 -7.77 -10.17 -10.86
C THR A 206 -9.29 -10.35 -10.81
N HIS A 207 -10.03 -9.93 -11.83
CA HIS A 207 -11.47 -10.15 -11.90
C HIS A 207 -11.83 -11.64 -12.10
N LEU A 208 -11.05 -12.37 -12.89
CA LEU A 208 -11.23 -13.82 -13.04
C LEU A 208 -10.95 -14.55 -11.72
N LEU A 209 -9.95 -14.10 -10.97
CA LEU A 209 -9.61 -14.64 -9.65
C LEU A 209 -10.75 -14.40 -8.64
N ASP A 210 -11.31 -13.19 -8.57
CA ASP A 210 -12.46 -12.91 -7.70
C ASP A 210 -13.65 -13.82 -8.03
N ALA A 211 -13.99 -13.95 -9.31
CA ALA A 211 -15.08 -14.83 -9.74
C ALA A 211 -14.82 -16.31 -9.39
N ALA A 212 -13.59 -16.79 -9.61
CA ALA A 212 -13.22 -18.16 -9.28
C ALA A 212 -13.22 -18.44 -7.78
N LEU A 213 -12.75 -17.48 -6.97
CA LEU A 213 -12.81 -17.58 -5.50
C LEU A 213 -14.25 -17.65 -5.00
N ARG A 214 -15.17 -16.86 -5.56
CA ARG A 214 -16.60 -16.94 -5.22
C ARG A 214 -17.22 -18.26 -5.62
N GLU A 215 -16.86 -18.79 -6.79
CA GLU A 215 -17.36 -20.08 -7.28
C GLU A 215 -16.91 -21.25 -6.38
N VAL A 216 -15.65 -21.24 -5.91
CA VAL A 216 -15.05 -22.34 -5.13
C VAL A 216 -15.33 -22.20 -3.64
N LEU A 217 -15.18 -20.98 -3.08
CA LEU A 217 -15.25 -20.74 -1.62
C LEU A 217 -16.62 -20.24 -1.18
N GLY A 218 -17.39 -19.64 -2.07
CA GLY A 218 -18.76 -19.17 -1.83
C GLY A 218 -18.92 -17.64 -1.94
N GLU A 219 -20.19 -17.21 -2.02
CA GLU A 219 -20.60 -15.83 -2.27
C GLU A 219 -20.22 -14.82 -1.15
N HIS A 220 -19.74 -15.31 0.01
CA HIS A 220 -19.28 -14.45 1.12
C HIS A 220 -17.91 -13.81 0.86
N ILE A 221 -17.23 -14.21 -0.22
CA ILE A 221 -15.96 -13.61 -0.61
C ILE A 221 -16.18 -12.15 -0.98
N GLU A 222 -15.48 -11.26 -0.30
CA GLU A 222 -15.48 -9.84 -0.57
C GLU A 222 -14.06 -9.33 -0.70
N GLN A 223 -13.80 -8.56 -1.74
CA GLN A 223 -12.52 -7.89 -1.93
C GLN A 223 -12.28 -6.88 -0.78
N LYS A 224 -11.14 -6.97 -0.13
CA LYS A 224 -10.68 -6.02 0.89
C LYS A 224 -9.56 -5.11 0.38
N GLY A 225 -8.82 -5.57 -0.62
CA GLY A 225 -7.78 -4.81 -1.29
C GLY A 225 -7.31 -5.48 -2.57
N SER A 226 -6.64 -4.73 -3.42
CA SER A 226 -5.93 -5.28 -4.57
C SER A 226 -4.70 -4.45 -4.92
N LEU A 227 -3.73 -5.09 -5.53
CA LEU A 227 -2.59 -4.43 -6.16
C LEU A 227 -2.32 -5.13 -7.48
N VAL A 228 -2.31 -4.35 -8.56
CA VAL A 228 -2.05 -4.84 -9.92
C VAL A 228 -0.84 -4.13 -10.47
N THR A 229 0.22 -4.88 -10.75
CA THR A 229 1.47 -4.42 -11.33
C THR A 229 1.75 -5.12 -12.66
N PRO A 230 2.75 -4.71 -13.46
CA PRO A 230 3.13 -5.45 -14.65
C PRO A 230 3.55 -6.90 -14.37
N ASP A 231 4.16 -7.15 -13.21
CA ASP A 231 4.80 -8.43 -12.87
C ASP A 231 3.89 -9.36 -12.06
N SER A 232 2.90 -8.80 -11.36
CA SER A 232 2.07 -9.57 -10.42
C SER A 232 0.78 -8.87 -10.07
N LEU A 233 -0.16 -9.65 -9.54
CA LEU A 233 -1.34 -9.16 -8.88
C LEU A 233 -1.40 -9.68 -7.43
N ARG A 234 -1.99 -8.88 -6.54
CA ARG A 234 -2.39 -9.28 -5.19
C ARG A 234 -3.88 -9.00 -5.03
N PHE A 235 -4.58 -9.97 -4.49
CA PHE A 235 -6.00 -9.85 -4.19
C PHE A 235 -6.24 -10.22 -2.73
N ASP A 236 -6.62 -9.25 -1.92
CA ASP A 236 -6.91 -9.42 -0.50
C ASP A 236 -8.42 -9.59 -0.34
N PHE A 237 -8.86 -10.66 0.30
CA PHE A 237 -10.28 -10.98 0.44
C PHE A 237 -10.61 -11.51 1.84
N SER A 238 -11.89 -11.38 2.22
CA SER A 238 -12.41 -11.94 3.47
C SER A 238 -12.75 -13.41 3.30
N HIS A 239 -12.21 -14.25 4.18
CA HIS A 239 -12.59 -15.65 4.29
C HIS A 239 -12.43 -16.09 5.75
N PHE A 240 -13.29 -16.98 6.22
CA PHE A 240 -13.35 -17.37 7.64
C PHE A 240 -12.46 -18.58 8.00
N GLN A 241 -11.77 -19.15 7.02
CA GLN A 241 -10.86 -20.28 7.24
C GLN A 241 -9.68 -20.23 6.29
N LYS A 242 -8.64 -21.01 6.57
CA LYS A 242 -7.51 -21.17 5.64
C LYS A 242 -8.00 -21.87 4.36
N VAL A 243 -7.69 -21.28 3.20
CA VAL A 243 -7.92 -21.90 1.90
C VAL A 243 -7.06 -23.15 1.77
N THR A 244 -7.65 -24.26 1.39
CA THR A 244 -6.97 -25.55 1.24
C THR A 244 -6.23 -25.64 -0.10
N ASP A 245 -5.22 -26.50 -0.17
CA ASP A 245 -4.46 -26.72 -1.41
C ASP A 245 -5.35 -27.24 -2.55
N GLU A 246 -6.42 -27.95 -2.24
CA GLU A 246 -7.39 -28.43 -3.23
C GLU A 246 -8.25 -27.29 -3.78
N GLU A 247 -8.74 -26.41 -2.91
CA GLU A 247 -9.49 -25.21 -3.32
C GLU A 247 -8.61 -24.28 -4.17
N ILE A 248 -7.33 -24.12 -3.81
CA ILE A 248 -6.37 -23.33 -4.60
C ILE A 248 -6.23 -23.93 -6.00
N ARG A 249 -6.05 -25.26 -6.15
CA ARG A 249 -5.95 -25.91 -7.46
C ARG A 249 -7.23 -25.74 -8.29
N GLN A 250 -8.40 -25.78 -7.67
CA GLN A 250 -9.67 -25.56 -8.36
C GLN A 250 -9.76 -24.12 -8.89
N VAL A 251 -9.40 -23.12 -8.05
CA VAL A 251 -9.34 -21.71 -8.45
C VAL A 251 -8.37 -21.52 -9.63
N GLU A 252 -7.14 -22.05 -9.51
CA GLU A 252 -6.14 -22.00 -10.59
C GLU A 252 -6.66 -22.62 -11.89
N HIS A 253 -7.33 -23.77 -11.80
CA HIS A 253 -7.90 -24.44 -12.97
C HIS A 253 -8.96 -23.58 -13.65
N ILE A 254 -9.89 -22.99 -12.88
CA ILE A 254 -10.95 -22.12 -13.39
C ILE A 254 -10.36 -20.89 -14.08
N VAL A 255 -9.43 -20.18 -13.40
CA VAL A 255 -8.78 -18.98 -13.94
C VAL A 255 -8.04 -19.30 -15.24
N ASN A 256 -7.19 -20.35 -15.24
CA ASN A 256 -6.42 -20.73 -16.41
C ASN A 256 -7.29 -21.21 -17.58
N ALA A 257 -8.44 -21.82 -17.32
CA ALA A 257 -9.39 -22.20 -18.36
C ALA A 257 -10.09 -21.00 -19.01
N ARG A 258 -10.16 -19.84 -18.35
CA ARG A 258 -10.79 -18.61 -18.85
C ARG A 258 -9.84 -17.66 -19.56
N ILE A 259 -8.54 -17.78 -19.33
CA ILE A 259 -7.50 -16.94 -19.97
C ILE A 259 -7.25 -17.32 -21.44
N ARG A 260 -7.75 -18.41 -21.92
CA ARG A 260 -7.52 -18.95 -23.29
C ARG A 260 -8.41 -18.30 -24.35
#